data_5a097760169254c10e2afae0325d7e64
#
_entry.id   5a097760169254c10e2afae0325d7e64
#
_cell.length_a   1.000
_cell.length_b   1.000
_cell.length_c   1.000
_cell.angle_alpha   90.00
_cell.angle_beta   90.00
_cell.angle_gamma   90.00
#
_symmetry.space_group_name_H-M   'P 1'
#
loop_
_entity.id
_entity.type
_entity.pdbx_description
1 polymer ?
#
loop_
_entity_poly.entity_id
_entity_poly.type
_entity_poly.pdbx_seq_one_letter_code
_entity_poly.pdbx_strand_id
1 'polypeptide(L)'
;MSVLQTLDLRRRSASTVAPPAAGKPAAVEVAKLIDVSKCIGCKACQTACLEWNDLHQAIGYTDGTYNNPTDLTPASWTVMRFTEYEHGDDLEWLIRKDGCMHCDDPGCLKACPAPGAIVQYTNGIVDFVSENCIGCGYCVKGCPFNIPRISKVDSKAYKCTLCSDRVVVGQAPACAKACPTQAIYFGTKADMITHAEKRITDLKSRGYQNAGLYNPPGVNGTHVMYVLHHADKPSLYAGLPDDPRISPMVDLWKGVLKPISLAAIAFAGVFGFFHYITKGPNEVSESDQREGDELAGGKGV
;
A
#
# COMPACT_ATOMS: atom_id res chain seq x y z
N MET A 1 -16.29 15.56 -19.08
CA MET A 1 -16.05 14.52 -20.10
C MET A 1 -15.29 13.40 -19.45
N SER A 2 -15.83 12.18 -19.46
CA SER A 2 -15.10 11.02 -18.93
C SER A 2 -14.00 10.65 -19.93
N VAL A 3 -12.75 10.90 -19.54
CA VAL A 3 -11.60 10.46 -20.33
C VAL A 3 -11.40 8.97 -20.01
N LEU A 4 -11.49 8.11 -21.03
CA LEU A 4 -11.12 6.70 -20.91
C LEU A 4 -9.66 6.62 -20.45
N GLN A 5 -9.42 5.91 -19.37
CA GLN A 5 -8.10 5.73 -18.80
C GLN A 5 -7.50 4.41 -19.28
N THR A 6 -6.21 4.38 -19.51
CA THR A 6 -5.49 3.15 -19.81
C THR A 6 -4.84 2.60 -18.54
N LEU A 7 -4.81 1.27 -18.40
CA LEU A 7 -4.06 0.58 -17.35
C LEU A 7 -2.67 0.18 -17.88
N ASP A 8 -1.98 1.12 -18.49
CA ASP A 8 -0.60 0.89 -18.92
C ASP A 8 0.32 0.77 -17.70
N LEU A 9 1.15 -0.25 -17.68
CA LEU A 9 2.05 -0.51 -16.57
C LEU A 9 3.19 0.52 -16.52
N ARG A 10 3.33 1.22 -15.39
CA ARG A 10 4.48 2.05 -15.05
C ARG A 10 5.57 1.24 -14.34
N ARG A 11 5.19 0.42 -13.36
CA ARG A 11 6.09 -0.44 -12.57
C ARG A 11 5.38 -1.72 -12.17
N ARG A 12 6.16 -2.76 -11.92
CA ARG A 12 5.68 -4.00 -11.28
C ARG A 12 6.70 -4.49 -10.26
N SER A 13 6.23 -5.21 -9.25
CA SER A 13 7.08 -5.76 -8.20
C SER A 13 8.08 -6.77 -8.73
N ALA A 14 9.26 -6.84 -8.11
CA ALA A 14 10.35 -7.77 -8.41
C ALA A 14 10.82 -7.78 -9.88
N SER A 15 10.48 -6.77 -10.66
CA SER A 15 10.96 -6.62 -12.03
C SER A 15 12.20 -5.73 -12.08
N THR A 16 13.23 -6.15 -12.79
CA THR A 16 14.41 -5.35 -13.12
C THR A 16 14.23 -4.57 -14.41
N VAL A 17 13.21 -4.92 -15.21
CA VAL A 17 12.92 -4.30 -16.50
C VAL A 17 11.80 -3.30 -16.31
N ALA A 18 12.08 -2.04 -16.61
CA ALA A 18 11.01 -1.04 -16.72
C ALA A 18 10.07 -1.45 -17.86
N PRO A 19 8.74 -1.37 -17.69
CA PRO A 19 7.83 -1.59 -18.80
C PRO A 19 8.14 -0.59 -19.92
N PRO A 20 8.00 -0.98 -21.18
CA PRO A 20 8.31 -0.10 -22.31
C PRO A 20 7.39 1.12 -22.27
N ALA A 21 7.96 2.28 -21.94
CA ALA A 21 7.29 3.57 -21.99
C ALA A 21 7.30 4.18 -23.41
N ALA A 22 7.87 3.47 -24.36
CA ALA A 22 8.14 4.00 -25.69
C ALA A 22 6.85 4.19 -26.50
N GLY A 23 6.54 5.44 -26.85
CA GLY A 23 5.58 5.81 -27.89
C GLY A 23 4.13 5.99 -27.45
N LYS A 24 3.79 5.82 -26.16
CA LYS A 24 2.44 6.13 -25.66
C LYS A 24 2.35 7.57 -25.14
N PRO A 25 1.25 8.31 -25.39
CA PRO A 25 1.05 9.60 -24.77
C PRO A 25 1.08 9.43 -23.24
N ALA A 26 1.63 10.41 -22.54
CA ALA A 26 1.65 10.42 -21.08
C ALA A 26 0.20 10.23 -20.57
N ALA A 27 -0.02 9.18 -19.82
CA ALA A 27 -1.34 8.95 -19.24
C ALA A 27 -1.68 10.07 -18.28
N VAL A 28 -2.94 10.51 -18.30
CA VAL A 28 -3.44 11.50 -17.36
C VAL A 28 -3.48 10.87 -15.97
N GLU A 29 -2.68 11.41 -15.05
CA GLU A 29 -2.72 10.98 -13.66
C GLU A 29 -4.07 11.32 -13.04
N VAL A 30 -4.68 10.32 -12.37
CA VAL A 30 -5.93 10.51 -11.64
C VAL A 30 -5.69 10.57 -10.14
N ALA A 31 -6.56 11.27 -9.44
CA ALA A 31 -6.52 11.30 -7.98
C ALA A 31 -7.91 11.40 -7.38
N LYS A 32 -7.99 10.98 -6.13
CA LYS A 32 -9.13 11.16 -5.25
C LYS A 32 -8.77 12.19 -4.18
N LEU A 33 -9.57 13.22 -4.06
CA LEU A 33 -9.47 14.21 -3.00
C LEU A 33 -10.58 13.98 -1.99
N ILE A 34 -10.23 13.94 -0.72
CA ILE A 34 -11.16 13.77 0.40
C ILE A 34 -11.11 15.02 1.26
N ASP A 35 -12.18 15.78 1.24
CA ASP A 35 -12.38 16.96 2.10
C ASP A 35 -13.01 16.52 3.42
N VAL A 36 -12.21 16.40 4.46
CA VAL A 36 -12.69 15.96 5.77
C VAL A 36 -13.66 16.95 6.40
N SER A 37 -13.59 18.23 5.99
CA SER A 37 -14.48 19.29 6.49
C SER A 37 -15.94 19.15 6.02
N LYS A 38 -16.17 18.34 4.98
CA LYS A 38 -17.51 18.03 4.46
C LYS A 38 -17.99 16.64 4.88
N CYS A 39 -17.13 15.85 5.51
CA CYS A 39 -17.45 14.49 5.87
C CYS A 39 -18.37 14.45 7.10
N ILE A 40 -19.51 13.76 6.97
CA ILE A 40 -20.47 13.56 8.06
C ILE A 40 -20.41 12.16 8.68
N GLY A 41 -19.41 11.33 8.30
CA GLY A 41 -19.24 10.00 8.85
C GLY A 41 -20.33 8.98 8.49
N CYS A 42 -21.13 9.21 7.46
CA CYS A 42 -22.30 8.39 7.12
C CYS A 42 -21.97 6.95 6.64
N LYS A 43 -20.69 6.62 6.44
CA LYS A 43 -20.18 5.31 5.97
C LYS A 43 -20.66 4.87 4.57
N ALA A 44 -21.40 5.68 3.82
CA ALA A 44 -21.84 5.33 2.46
C ALA A 44 -20.67 4.93 1.54
N CYS A 45 -19.50 5.58 1.66
CA CYS A 45 -18.30 5.22 0.91
C CYS A 45 -17.71 3.85 1.32
N GLN A 46 -17.89 3.44 2.57
CA GLN A 46 -17.48 2.14 3.08
C GLN A 46 -18.42 1.06 2.52
N THR A 47 -19.73 1.23 2.61
CA THR A 47 -20.73 0.32 2.06
C THR A 47 -20.59 0.18 0.55
N ALA A 48 -20.45 1.29 -0.18
CA ALA A 48 -20.25 1.24 -1.64
C ALA A 48 -18.96 0.52 -2.05
N CYS A 49 -17.92 0.55 -1.21
CA CYS A 49 -16.69 -0.21 -1.44
C CYS A 49 -16.94 -1.72 -1.26
N LEU A 50 -17.69 -2.11 -0.24
CA LEU A 50 -18.06 -3.50 0.02
C LEU A 50 -18.88 -4.06 -1.14
N GLU A 51 -19.96 -3.38 -1.51
CA GLU A 51 -20.86 -3.81 -2.59
C GLU A 51 -20.17 -3.90 -3.95
N TRP A 52 -19.42 -2.87 -4.33
CA TRP A 52 -18.78 -2.84 -5.65
C TRP A 52 -17.70 -3.90 -5.83
N ASN A 53 -16.93 -4.18 -4.78
CA ASN A 53 -15.80 -5.11 -4.85
C ASN A 53 -16.16 -6.52 -4.34
N ASP A 54 -17.44 -6.81 -4.14
CA ASP A 54 -17.94 -8.10 -3.65
C ASP A 54 -17.23 -8.56 -2.36
N LEU A 55 -17.11 -7.63 -1.39
CA LEU A 55 -16.41 -7.87 -0.14
C LEU A 55 -17.39 -8.30 0.96
N HIS A 56 -17.23 -9.52 1.42
CA HIS A 56 -18.10 -10.11 2.43
C HIS A 56 -17.49 -9.94 3.83
N GLN A 57 -17.47 -8.69 4.32
CA GLN A 57 -17.06 -8.40 5.69
C GLN A 57 -18.23 -8.67 6.63
N ALA A 58 -18.04 -9.57 7.57
CA ALA A 58 -18.95 -9.68 8.70
C ALA A 58 -18.85 -8.40 9.54
N ILE A 59 -19.88 -7.58 9.50
CA ILE A 59 -20.02 -6.39 10.33
C ILE A 59 -20.78 -6.81 11.58
N GLY A 60 -20.07 -6.96 12.70
CA GLY A 60 -20.66 -7.30 14.00
C GLY A 60 -21.32 -6.11 14.67
N TYR A 61 -21.75 -6.32 15.89
CA TYR A 61 -22.20 -5.22 16.75
C TYR A 61 -21.05 -4.27 17.03
N THR A 62 -21.38 -2.99 17.23
CA THR A 62 -20.39 -1.99 17.66
C THR A 62 -19.95 -2.30 19.09
N ASP A 63 -18.68 -2.13 19.37
CA ASP A 63 -18.06 -2.30 20.70
C ASP A 63 -18.03 -0.99 21.53
N GLY A 64 -18.86 -0.03 21.15
CA GLY A 64 -18.89 1.32 21.75
C GLY A 64 -18.06 2.35 21.00
N THR A 65 -17.38 1.96 19.91
CA THR A 65 -16.70 2.91 19.01
C THR A 65 -17.52 3.15 17.75
N TYR A 66 -17.31 4.30 17.10
CA TYR A 66 -17.94 4.59 15.81
C TYR A 66 -17.25 3.86 14.63
N ASN A 67 -16.04 3.36 14.86
CA ASN A 67 -15.30 2.59 13.86
C ASN A 67 -15.89 1.16 13.80
N ASN A 68 -16.46 0.79 12.67
CA ASN A 68 -16.95 -0.58 12.47
C ASN A 68 -16.82 -0.96 10.98
N PRO A 69 -15.95 -1.93 10.65
CA PRO A 69 -15.05 -2.64 11.55
C PRO A 69 -14.02 -1.73 12.21
N THR A 70 -13.39 -2.18 13.29
CA THR A 70 -12.41 -1.38 14.06
C THR A 70 -11.13 -1.08 13.29
N ASP A 71 -10.79 -1.91 12.29
CA ASP A 71 -9.63 -1.72 11.43
C ASP A 71 -9.91 -2.19 9.99
N LEU A 72 -9.00 -1.86 9.08
CA LEU A 72 -8.97 -2.43 7.73
C LEU A 72 -8.81 -3.94 7.81
N THR A 73 -9.51 -4.66 6.94
CA THR A 73 -9.42 -6.11 6.82
C THR A 73 -9.24 -6.51 5.34
N PRO A 74 -8.90 -7.75 5.04
CA PRO A 74 -8.88 -8.23 3.66
C PRO A 74 -10.22 -8.07 2.93
N ALA A 75 -11.33 -8.05 3.68
CA ALA A 75 -12.69 -7.88 3.18
C ALA A 75 -13.29 -6.50 3.49
N SER A 76 -12.53 -5.55 4.04
CA SER A 76 -12.94 -4.16 4.25
C SER A 76 -11.78 -3.23 3.94
N TRP A 77 -11.72 -2.77 2.70
CA TRP A 77 -10.60 -1.96 2.17
C TRP A 77 -10.72 -0.47 2.49
N THR A 78 -11.83 -0.09 3.10
CA THR A 78 -12.14 1.28 3.50
C THR A 78 -12.83 1.24 4.85
N VAL A 79 -12.34 2.03 5.80
CA VAL A 79 -12.93 2.20 7.12
C VAL A 79 -13.04 3.68 7.43
N MET A 80 -14.18 4.08 8.00
CA MET A 80 -14.34 5.43 8.53
C MET A 80 -13.78 5.47 9.94
N ARG A 81 -12.81 6.36 10.15
CA ARG A 81 -12.18 6.63 11.45
C ARG A 81 -12.77 7.87 12.06
N PHE A 82 -13.07 7.80 13.34
CA PHE A 82 -13.58 8.88 14.14
C PHE A 82 -12.61 9.17 15.28
N THR A 83 -12.27 10.42 15.46
CA THR A 83 -11.39 10.87 16.55
C THR A 83 -12.06 12.08 17.19
N GLU A 84 -12.17 12.07 18.49
CA GLU A 84 -12.59 13.23 19.29
C GLU A 84 -11.33 14.01 19.66
N TYR A 85 -11.31 15.27 19.33
CA TYR A 85 -10.20 16.17 19.62
C TYR A 85 -10.67 17.30 20.50
N GLU A 86 -10.23 17.28 21.75
CA GLU A 86 -10.51 18.29 22.74
C GLU A 86 -9.45 19.39 22.69
N HIS A 87 -9.85 20.64 22.61
CA HIS A 87 -8.96 21.79 22.73
C HIS A 87 -9.66 22.92 23.47
N GLY A 88 -9.19 23.21 24.69
CA GLY A 88 -9.88 24.11 25.61
C GLY A 88 -11.25 23.56 26.01
N ASP A 89 -12.30 24.38 25.86
CA ASP A 89 -13.68 23.99 26.15
C ASP A 89 -14.42 23.42 24.92
N ASP A 90 -13.75 23.32 23.76
CA ASP A 90 -14.34 22.86 22.51
C ASP A 90 -13.98 21.40 22.23
N LEU A 91 -14.95 20.68 21.64
CA LEU A 91 -14.81 19.32 21.15
C LEU A 91 -15.00 19.28 19.64
N GLU A 92 -14.00 18.82 18.91
CA GLU A 92 -14.06 18.62 17.46
C GLU A 92 -14.12 17.12 17.11
N TRP A 93 -15.02 16.77 16.19
CA TRP A 93 -15.03 15.42 15.60
C TRP A 93 -14.26 15.43 14.30
N LEU A 94 -13.11 14.72 14.32
CA LEU A 94 -12.26 14.54 13.16
C LEU A 94 -12.59 13.21 12.51
N ILE A 95 -13.18 13.26 11.31
CA ILE A 95 -13.65 12.08 10.60
C ILE A 95 -12.79 11.87 9.36
N ARG A 96 -12.13 10.71 9.27
CA ARG A 96 -11.27 10.38 8.13
C ARG A 96 -11.68 9.05 7.49
N LYS A 97 -11.77 9.04 6.16
CA LYS A 97 -11.88 7.82 5.39
C LYS A 97 -10.51 7.17 5.28
N ASP A 98 -10.28 6.08 6.01
CA ASP A 98 -9.05 5.30 5.95
C ASP A 98 -9.04 4.32 4.78
N GLY A 99 -7.90 4.16 4.14
CA GLY A 99 -7.68 3.27 3.00
C GLY A 99 -6.37 3.57 2.27
N CYS A 100 -6.12 2.88 1.17
CA CYS A 100 -4.88 3.04 0.41
C CYS A 100 -4.72 4.47 -0.12
N MET A 101 -3.49 5.01 0.03
CA MET A 101 -3.13 6.34 -0.43
C MET A 101 -2.66 6.36 -1.89
N HIS A 102 -2.42 5.20 -2.50
CA HIS A 102 -1.88 5.08 -3.86
C HIS A 102 -0.68 6.01 -4.08
N CYS A 103 0.40 5.73 -3.33
CA CYS A 103 1.63 6.51 -3.35
C CYS A 103 2.23 6.58 -4.75
N ASP A 104 2.83 7.71 -5.11
CA ASP A 104 3.57 7.84 -6.37
C ASP A 104 4.87 7.04 -6.32
N ASP A 105 5.50 6.95 -5.15
CA ASP A 105 6.57 5.99 -4.86
C ASP A 105 6.08 4.93 -3.86
N PRO A 106 5.49 3.81 -4.34
CA PRO A 106 4.82 2.85 -3.47
C PRO A 106 5.80 1.90 -2.78
N GLY A 107 5.99 2.08 -1.45
CA GLY A 107 6.84 1.23 -0.64
C GLY A 107 6.39 -0.23 -0.60
N CYS A 108 5.08 -0.50 -0.68
CA CYS A 108 4.54 -1.87 -0.79
C CYS A 108 5.01 -2.59 -2.07
N LEU A 109 5.09 -1.89 -3.21
CA LEU A 109 5.61 -2.44 -4.47
C LEU A 109 7.10 -2.69 -4.39
N LYS A 110 7.86 -1.73 -3.82
CA LYS A 110 9.30 -1.90 -3.62
C LYS A 110 9.63 -3.08 -2.71
N ALA A 111 8.87 -3.27 -1.64
CA ALA A 111 9.10 -4.35 -0.69
C ALA A 111 8.71 -5.74 -1.23
N CYS A 112 7.80 -5.82 -2.20
CA CYS A 112 7.26 -7.08 -2.68
C CYS A 112 8.32 -7.91 -3.44
N PRO A 113 8.57 -9.18 -3.05
CA PRO A 113 9.51 -10.06 -3.74
C PRO A 113 8.86 -10.85 -4.89
N ALA A 114 7.52 -10.92 -4.93
CA ALA A 114 6.79 -11.71 -5.93
C ALA A 114 6.66 -10.92 -7.25
N PRO A 115 7.11 -11.48 -8.38
CA PRO A 115 7.05 -10.79 -9.67
C PRO A 115 5.62 -10.46 -10.08
N GLY A 116 5.34 -9.17 -10.30
CA GLY A 116 4.05 -8.71 -10.80
C GLY A 116 2.86 -8.85 -9.82
N ALA A 117 3.09 -9.21 -8.56
CA ALA A 117 2.03 -9.27 -7.55
C ALA A 117 1.52 -7.87 -7.15
N ILE A 118 2.33 -6.85 -7.32
CA ILE A 118 1.93 -5.45 -7.15
C ILE A 118 2.35 -4.70 -8.39
N VAL A 119 1.42 -3.93 -8.94
CA VAL A 119 1.61 -3.15 -10.16
C VAL A 119 1.27 -1.68 -9.89
N GLN A 120 1.94 -0.78 -10.58
CA GLN A 120 1.59 0.63 -10.64
C GLN A 120 1.32 0.97 -12.10
N TYR A 121 0.15 1.53 -12.35
CA TYR A 121 -0.23 2.01 -13.67
C TYR A 121 0.26 3.45 -13.91
N THR A 122 0.31 3.84 -15.17
CA THR A 122 0.78 5.19 -15.58
C THR A 122 -0.15 6.31 -15.10
N ASN A 123 -1.41 6.00 -14.84
CA ASN A 123 -2.36 6.94 -14.24
C ASN A 123 -2.23 7.11 -12.72
N GLY A 124 -1.25 6.42 -12.09
CA GLY A 124 -0.93 6.52 -10.65
C GLY A 124 -1.60 5.49 -9.77
N ILE A 125 -2.50 4.67 -10.30
CA ILE A 125 -3.15 3.62 -9.51
C ILE A 125 -2.11 2.53 -9.16
N VAL A 126 -2.04 2.16 -7.89
CA VAL A 126 -1.28 1.00 -7.41
C VAL A 126 -2.26 -0.12 -7.15
N ASP A 127 -2.09 -1.27 -7.81
CA ASP A 127 -3.00 -2.40 -7.72
C ASP A 127 -2.30 -3.69 -7.29
N PHE A 128 -3.08 -4.63 -6.74
CA PHE A 128 -2.61 -5.94 -6.28
C PHE A 128 -3.20 -7.02 -7.19
N VAL A 129 -2.31 -7.83 -7.76
CA VAL A 129 -2.65 -8.98 -8.60
C VAL A 129 -2.57 -10.20 -7.70
N SER A 130 -3.71 -10.64 -7.19
CA SER A 130 -3.81 -11.70 -6.17
C SER A 130 -3.26 -13.03 -6.66
N GLU A 131 -3.38 -13.34 -7.95
CA GLU A 131 -2.86 -14.57 -8.57
C GLU A 131 -1.34 -14.72 -8.40
N ASN A 132 -0.61 -13.60 -8.44
CA ASN A 132 0.84 -13.57 -8.30
C ASN A 132 1.30 -13.39 -6.83
N CYS A 133 0.37 -13.20 -5.89
CA CYS A 133 0.69 -12.98 -4.49
C CYS A 133 1.08 -14.28 -3.79
N ILE A 134 2.21 -14.28 -3.09
CA ILE A 134 2.71 -15.43 -2.29
C ILE A 134 2.43 -15.30 -0.79
N GLY A 135 1.71 -14.28 -0.36
CA GLY A 135 1.29 -14.12 1.05
C GLY A 135 2.39 -13.76 2.06
N CYS A 136 3.57 -13.37 1.61
CA CYS A 136 4.75 -13.15 2.47
C CYS A 136 4.66 -11.97 3.45
N GLY A 137 3.68 -11.05 3.29
CA GLY A 137 3.46 -9.92 4.19
C GLY A 137 4.44 -8.73 4.07
N TYR A 138 5.45 -8.78 3.18
CA TYR A 138 6.40 -7.67 3.05
C TYR A 138 5.75 -6.36 2.61
N CYS A 139 4.65 -6.39 1.86
CA CYS A 139 3.89 -5.22 1.48
C CYS A 139 3.26 -4.50 2.68
N VAL A 140 2.93 -5.22 3.75
CA VAL A 140 2.42 -4.64 5.01
C VAL A 140 3.54 -3.84 5.68
N LYS A 141 4.74 -4.44 5.81
CA LYS A 141 5.91 -3.79 6.42
C LYS A 141 6.48 -2.66 5.58
N GLY A 142 6.35 -2.76 4.25
CA GLY A 142 6.81 -1.71 3.32
C GLY A 142 5.84 -0.54 3.18
N CYS A 143 4.64 -0.61 3.74
CA CYS A 143 3.64 0.45 3.64
C CYS A 143 3.75 1.42 4.83
N PRO A 144 4.14 2.69 4.63
CA PRO A 144 4.25 3.64 5.74
C PRO A 144 2.89 4.04 6.34
N PHE A 145 1.79 3.69 5.68
CA PHE A 145 0.42 3.92 6.15
C PHE A 145 -0.23 2.68 6.76
N ASN A 146 0.48 1.55 6.82
CA ASN A 146 -0.03 0.28 7.37
C ASN A 146 -1.37 -0.15 6.75
N ILE A 147 -1.49 -0.13 5.42
CA ILE A 147 -2.77 -0.38 4.73
C ILE A 147 -2.98 -1.84 4.31
N PRO A 148 -2.04 -2.53 3.63
CA PRO A 148 -2.30 -3.89 3.15
C PRO A 148 -2.65 -4.86 4.29
N ARG A 149 -3.60 -5.75 4.03
CA ARG A 149 -3.99 -6.82 4.97
C ARG A 149 -3.86 -8.16 4.29
N ILE A 150 -3.35 -9.15 5.03
CA ILE A 150 -3.23 -10.54 4.55
C ILE A 150 -4.47 -11.31 5.00
N SER A 151 -5.13 -11.93 4.06
CA SER A 151 -6.26 -12.82 4.31
C SER A 151 -5.76 -14.14 4.90
N LYS A 152 -6.45 -14.60 5.95
CA LYS A 152 -6.19 -15.91 6.57
C LYS A 152 -6.81 -17.06 5.77
N VAL A 153 -7.73 -16.77 4.85
CA VAL A 153 -8.46 -17.76 4.06
C VAL A 153 -7.60 -18.27 2.91
N ASP A 154 -7.00 -17.35 2.14
CA ASP A 154 -6.26 -17.65 0.92
C ASP A 154 -4.78 -17.20 0.98
N SER A 155 -4.36 -16.64 2.12
CA SER A 155 -3.00 -16.11 2.33
C SER A 155 -2.59 -15.04 1.31
N LYS A 156 -3.55 -14.27 0.73
CA LYS A 156 -3.28 -13.21 -0.22
C LYS A 156 -3.37 -11.83 0.43
N ALA A 157 -2.70 -10.86 -0.17
CA ALA A 157 -2.73 -9.47 0.28
C ALA A 157 -3.84 -8.68 -0.43
N TYR A 158 -4.57 -7.88 0.33
CA TYR A 158 -5.68 -7.07 -0.15
C TYR A 158 -5.59 -5.62 0.30
N LYS A 159 -6.06 -4.71 -0.53
CA LYS A 159 -6.22 -3.28 -0.26
C LYS A 159 -7.14 -2.62 -1.29
N CYS A 160 -7.50 -1.36 -1.09
CA CYS A 160 -8.22 -0.56 -2.08
C CYS A 160 -7.48 -0.53 -3.43
N THR A 161 -8.21 -0.79 -4.53
CA THR A 161 -7.73 -0.78 -5.92
C THR A 161 -7.95 0.57 -6.63
N LEU A 162 -8.49 1.58 -5.94
CA LEU A 162 -9.04 2.82 -6.50
C LEU A 162 -10.16 2.55 -7.53
N CYS A 163 -10.78 1.37 -7.49
CA CYS A 163 -11.73 0.90 -8.49
C CYS A 163 -11.16 1.04 -9.92
N SER A 164 -9.98 0.46 -10.17
CA SER A 164 -9.28 0.51 -11.46
C SER A 164 -10.17 0.07 -12.62
N ASP A 165 -11.04 -0.90 -12.39
CA ASP A 165 -12.06 -1.41 -13.30
C ASP A 165 -13.10 -0.33 -13.70
N ARG A 166 -13.53 0.52 -12.77
CA ARG A 166 -14.44 1.64 -13.04
C ARG A 166 -13.72 2.79 -13.74
N VAL A 167 -12.51 3.10 -13.27
CA VAL A 167 -11.71 4.22 -13.78
C VAL A 167 -11.38 4.02 -15.27
N VAL A 168 -11.03 2.81 -15.67
CA VAL A 168 -10.75 2.46 -17.06
C VAL A 168 -11.93 2.80 -18.01
N VAL A 169 -13.14 2.59 -17.57
CA VAL A 169 -14.34 2.91 -18.36
C VAL A 169 -14.86 4.33 -18.10
N GLY A 170 -14.05 5.20 -17.52
CA GLY A 170 -14.37 6.61 -17.29
C GLY A 170 -15.34 6.88 -16.14
N GLN A 171 -15.55 5.91 -15.25
CA GLN A 171 -16.41 6.06 -14.08
C GLN A 171 -15.59 6.47 -12.84
N ALA A 172 -16.19 7.27 -11.98
CA ALA A 172 -15.61 7.56 -10.68
C ALA A 172 -15.59 6.32 -9.77
N PRO A 173 -14.61 6.19 -8.85
CA PRO A 173 -14.63 5.15 -7.83
C PRO A 173 -15.96 5.09 -7.07
N ALA A 174 -16.39 3.88 -6.68
CA ALA A 174 -17.68 3.66 -6.04
C ALA A 174 -17.87 4.56 -4.80
N CYS A 175 -16.83 4.70 -3.98
CA CYS A 175 -16.86 5.56 -2.80
C CYS A 175 -17.04 7.06 -3.10
N ALA A 176 -16.52 7.54 -4.23
CA ALA A 176 -16.71 8.93 -4.65
C ALA A 176 -18.14 9.15 -5.15
N LYS A 177 -18.66 8.20 -5.97
CA LYS A 177 -20.02 8.26 -6.48
C LYS A 177 -21.07 8.21 -5.37
N ALA A 178 -20.83 7.44 -4.31
CA ALA A 178 -21.78 7.23 -3.23
C ALA A 178 -21.76 8.33 -2.14
N CYS A 179 -20.82 9.28 -2.19
CA CYS A 179 -20.67 10.30 -1.15
C CYS A 179 -21.78 11.36 -1.21
N PRO A 180 -22.72 11.41 -0.25
CA PRO A 180 -23.89 12.30 -0.33
C PRO A 180 -23.52 13.78 -0.13
N THR A 181 -22.45 14.06 0.62
CA THR A 181 -21.96 15.43 0.88
C THR A 181 -20.94 15.91 -0.13
N GLN A 182 -20.60 15.05 -1.11
CA GLN A 182 -19.51 15.31 -2.04
C GLN A 182 -18.18 15.66 -1.31
N ALA A 183 -17.93 15.01 -0.18
CA ALA A 183 -16.66 15.11 0.50
C ALA A 183 -15.54 14.37 -0.25
N ILE A 184 -15.88 13.45 -1.16
CA ILE A 184 -14.93 12.67 -1.96
C ILE A 184 -15.06 13.09 -3.42
N TYR A 185 -14.02 13.73 -3.93
CA TYR A 185 -13.89 14.11 -5.34
C TYR A 185 -12.99 13.13 -6.07
N PHE A 186 -13.18 13.01 -7.37
CA PHE A 186 -12.33 12.22 -8.26
C PHE A 186 -12.17 12.92 -9.61
N GLY A 187 -10.96 12.98 -10.12
CA GLY A 187 -10.63 13.60 -11.40
C GLY A 187 -9.15 13.50 -11.71
N THR A 188 -8.64 14.39 -12.57
CA THR A 188 -7.20 14.48 -12.79
C THR A 188 -6.50 14.95 -11.51
N LYS A 189 -5.27 14.51 -11.29
CA LYS A 189 -4.50 14.91 -10.10
C LYS A 189 -4.32 16.43 -10.03
N ALA A 190 -4.10 17.06 -11.17
CA ALA A 190 -3.97 18.53 -11.27
C ALA A 190 -5.26 19.26 -10.87
N ASP A 191 -6.42 18.81 -11.37
CA ASP A 191 -7.71 19.39 -11.00
C ASP A 191 -8.00 19.21 -9.52
N MET A 192 -7.65 18.04 -8.95
CA MET A 192 -7.84 17.76 -7.54
C MET A 192 -6.98 18.65 -6.63
N ILE A 193 -5.74 18.95 -7.04
CA ILE A 193 -4.87 19.89 -6.33
C ILE A 193 -5.46 21.30 -6.39
N THR A 194 -5.87 21.76 -7.57
CA THR A 194 -6.51 23.08 -7.74
C THR A 194 -7.79 23.20 -6.90
N HIS A 195 -8.59 22.13 -6.86
CA HIS A 195 -9.80 22.09 -6.03
C HIS A 195 -9.46 22.17 -4.53
N ALA A 196 -8.42 21.47 -4.10
CA ALA A 196 -7.94 21.50 -2.72
C ALA A 196 -7.47 22.90 -2.31
N GLU A 197 -6.70 23.59 -3.14
CA GLU A 197 -6.20 24.94 -2.88
C GLU A 197 -7.33 25.96 -2.68
N LYS A 198 -8.36 25.91 -3.54
CA LYS A 198 -9.57 26.73 -3.38
C LYS A 198 -10.29 26.44 -2.06
N ARG A 199 -10.41 25.14 -1.72
CA ARG A 199 -11.06 24.75 -0.48
C ARG A 199 -10.28 25.16 0.76
N ILE A 200 -8.97 25.05 0.73
CA ILE A 200 -8.09 25.49 1.83
C ILE A 200 -8.24 27.02 2.04
N THR A 201 -8.29 27.79 0.97
CA THR A 201 -8.52 29.24 1.06
C THR A 201 -9.86 29.56 1.73
N ASP A 202 -10.93 28.85 1.35
CA ASP A 202 -12.25 29.00 2.00
C ASP A 202 -12.21 28.59 3.50
N LEU A 203 -11.56 27.51 3.85
CA LEU A 203 -11.42 27.09 5.25
C LEU A 203 -10.64 28.10 6.09
N LYS A 204 -9.56 28.65 5.56
CA LYS A 204 -8.79 29.70 6.25
C LYS A 204 -9.61 30.96 6.48
N SER A 205 -10.46 31.35 5.53
CA SER A 205 -11.37 32.50 5.69
C SER A 205 -12.44 32.26 6.78
N ARG A 206 -12.73 30.98 7.08
CA ARG A 206 -13.65 30.56 8.15
C ARG A 206 -12.98 30.38 9.52
N GLY A 207 -11.68 30.69 9.63
CA GLY A 207 -10.94 30.60 10.89
C GLY A 207 -10.04 29.37 11.05
N TYR A 208 -10.07 28.39 10.15
CA TYR A 208 -9.19 27.21 10.19
C TYR A 208 -7.80 27.54 9.62
N GLN A 209 -7.00 28.27 10.38
CA GLN A 209 -5.71 28.80 9.92
C GLN A 209 -4.71 27.70 9.50
N ASN A 210 -4.78 26.52 10.14
CA ASN A 210 -3.93 25.38 9.88
C ASN A 210 -4.49 24.43 8.79
N ALA A 211 -5.56 24.86 8.09
CA ALA A 211 -6.10 24.06 7.00
C ALA A 211 -5.08 23.92 5.87
N GLY A 212 -4.96 22.69 5.36
CA GLY A 212 -3.98 22.38 4.32
C GLY A 212 -4.25 21.09 3.58
N LEU A 213 -3.45 20.86 2.53
CA LEU A 213 -3.47 19.65 1.73
C LEU A 213 -2.47 18.63 2.31
N TYR A 214 -2.96 17.46 2.68
CA TYR A 214 -2.12 16.32 2.99
C TYR A 214 -1.80 15.52 1.72
N ASN A 215 -0.59 15.71 1.23
CA ASN A 215 0.02 15.03 0.08
C ASN A 215 1.51 14.81 0.37
N PRO A 216 1.87 13.82 1.22
CA PRO A 216 3.18 13.75 1.85
C PRO A 216 4.32 13.51 0.86
N PRO A 217 5.41 14.31 0.92
CA PRO A 217 6.54 14.21 0.01
C PRO A 217 7.40 12.96 0.23
N GLY A 218 7.39 12.37 1.43
CA GLY A 218 8.23 11.20 1.77
C GLY A 218 7.89 9.92 1.00
N VAL A 219 6.76 9.90 0.28
CA VAL A 219 6.36 8.87 -0.68
C VAL A 219 6.16 9.44 -2.09
N ASN A 220 6.79 10.58 -2.37
CA ASN A 220 6.69 11.35 -3.62
C ASN A 220 5.27 11.83 -3.95
N GLY A 221 4.45 12.06 -2.93
CA GLY A 221 3.03 12.36 -3.05
C GLY A 221 2.15 11.13 -3.21
N THR A 222 0.84 11.38 -3.28
CA THR A 222 -0.17 10.32 -3.30
C THR A 222 -1.27 10.64 -4.32
N HIS A 223 -1.99 9.60 -4.75
CA HIS A 223 -3.18 9.71 -5.60
C HIS A 223 -4.50 9.65 -4.80
N VAL A 224 -4.39 9.61 -3.46
CA VAL A 224 -5.47 9.89 -2.52
C VAL A 224 -4.97 10.95 -1.57
N MET A 225 -5.59 12.10 -1.59
CA MET A 225 -5.17 13.29 -0.84
C MET A 225 -6.29 13.73 0.09
N TYR A 226 -5.93 14.42 1.18
CA TYR A 226 -6.91 14.98 2.11
C TYR A 226 -6.79 16.50 2.23
N VAL A 227 -7.92 17.20 2.27
CA VAL A 227 -8.01 18.55 2.83
C VAL A 227 -8.34 18.40 4.31
N LEU A 228 -7.42 18.84 5.16
CA LEU A 228 -7.50 18.73 6.62
C LEU A 228 -7.72 20.13 7.25
N HIS A 229 -8.46 20.21 8.37
CA HIS A 229 -8.52 21.43 9.18
C HIS A 229 -7.20 21.70 9.89
N HIS A 230 -6.54 20.64 10.38
CA HIS A 230 -5.28 20.65 11.12
C HIS A 230 -4.21 19.90 10.30
N ALA A 231 -3.78 20.49 9.17
CA ALA A 231 -2.77 19.87 8.31
C ALA A 231 -1.35 19.94 8.90
N ASP A 232 -1.15 20.76 9.95
CA ASP A 232 0.05 20.81 10.76
C ASP A 232 0.19 19.62 11.71
N LYS A 233 -0.92 18.92 11.99
CA LYS A 233 -0.99 17.75 12.89
C LYS A 233 -1.83 16.62 12.29
N PRO A 234 -1.41 16.00 11.18
CA PRO A 234 -2.16 14.91 10.54
C PRO A 234 -2.46 13.73 11.47
N SER A 235 -1.59 13.49 12.45
CA SER A 235 -1.73 12.42 13.45
C SER A 235 -3.01 12.50 14.29
N LEU A 236 -3.64 13.65 14.38
CA LEU A 236 -4.97 13.81 15.00
C LEU A 236 -6.07 13.01 14.28
N TYR A 237 -5.90 12.75 12.99
CA TYR A 237 -6.87 12.01 12.18
C TYR A 237 -6.62 10.50 12.28
N ALA A 238 -6.89 9.91 13.45
CA ALA A 238 -6.70 8.49 13.74
C ALA A 238 -5.30 7.98 13.35
N GLY A 239 -4.26 8.70 13.75
CA GLY A 239 -2.88 8.30 13.54
C GLY A 239 -2.42 8.35 12.08
N LEU A 240 -2.98 9.26 11.27
CA LEU A 240 -2.43 9.53 9.94
C LEU A 240 -0.98 10.00 10.09
N PRO A 241 0.02 9.34 9.46
CA PRO A 241 1.42 9.68 9.68
C PRO A 241 1.75 11.13 9.26
N ASP A 242 2.49 11.86 10.08
CA ASP A 242 2.89 13.24 9.78
C ASP A 242 3.91 13.28 8.62
N ASP A 243 4.88 12.37 8.63
CA ASP A 243 5.92 12.25 7.58
C ASP A 243 6.14 10.79 7.18
N PRO A 244 5.21 10.19 6.43
CA PRO A 244 5.33 8.81 5.99
C PRO A 244 6.48 8.66 4.99
N ARG A 245 7.46 7.80 5.32
CA ARG A 245 8.62 7.49 4.47
C ARG A 245 8.75 6.00 4.24
N ILE A 246 9.30 5.63 3.10
CA ILE A 246 9.69 4.24 2.84
C ILE A 246 10.90 3.92 3.69
N SER A 247 10.91 2.75 4.33
CA SER A 247 12.05 2.32 5.12
C SER A 247 13.32 2.24 4.26
N PRO A 248 14.43 2.91 4.66
CA PRO A 248 15.70 2.83 3.95
C PRO A 248 16.22 1.40 3.76
N MET A 249 15.80 0.48 4.65
CA MET A 249 16.16 -0.94 4.54
C MET A 249 15.62 -1.61 3.28
N VAL A 250 14.49 -1.13 2.74
CA VAL A 250 13.91 -1.64 1.49
C VAL A 250 14.81 -1.28 0.31
N ASP A 251 15.28 -0.03 0.27
CA ASP A 251 16.16 0.45 -0.80
C ASP A 251 17.58 -0.15 -0.66
N LEU A 252 18.11 -0.25 0.56
CA LEU A 252 19.39 -0.89 0.85
C LEU A 252 19.40 -2.38 0.43
N TRP A 253 18.35 -3.12 0.81
CA TRP A 253 18.23 -4.54 0.45
C TRP A 253 18.19 -4.75 -1.06
N LYS A 254 17.32 -4.01 -1.77
CA LYS A 254 17.16 -4.20 -3.22
C LYS A 254 18.27 -3.57 -4.05
N GLY A 255 18.80 -2.43 -3.61
CA GLY A 255 19.83 -1.70 -4.35
C GLY A 255 21.22 -2.28 -4.20
N VAL A 256 21.61 -2.68 -2.98
CA VAL A 256 23.00 -3.02 -2.65
C VAL A 256 23.15 -4.45 -2.17
N LEU A 257 22.41 -4.85 -1.14
CA LEU A 257 22.65 -6.13 -0.46
C LEU A 257 22.28 -7.34 -1.35
N LYS A 258 21.18 -7.25 -2.11
CA LYS A 258 20.74 -8.34 -2.98
C LYS A 258 21.75 -8.65 -4.10
N PRO A 259 22.26 -7.69 -4.90
CA PRO A 259 23.26 -8.00 -5.91
C PRO A 259 24.58 -8.50 -5.30
N ILE A 260 25.03 -7.96 -4.15
CA ILE A 260 26.22 -8.44 -3.45
C ILE A 260 26.04 -9.87 -2.97
N SER A 261 24.91 -10.21 -2.36
CA SER A 261 24.65 -11.59 -1.90
C SER A 261 24.57 -12.58 -3.05
N LEU A 262 23.98 -12.20 -4.18
CA LEU A 262 23.96 -13.05 -5.38
C LEU A 262 25.37 -13.26 -5.95
N ALA A 263 26.18 -12.22 -6.00
CA ALA A 263 27.58 -12.32 -6.43
C ALA A 263 28.39 -13.23 -5.48
N ALA A 264 28.20 -13.11 -4.17
CA ALA A 264 28.84 -13.96 -3.17
C ALA A 264 28.45 -15.44 -3.31
N ILE A 265 27.17 -15.72 -3.54
CA ILE A 265 26.68 -17.09 -3.79
C ILE A 265 27.29 -17.66 -5.07
N ALA A 266 27.30 -16.87 -6.16
CA ALA A 266 27.90 -17.29 -7.42
C ALA A 266 29.41 -17.58 -7.25
N PHE A 267 30.13 -16.71 -6.55
CA PHE A 267 31.54 -16.88 -6.26
C PHE A 267 31.81 -18.14 -5.41
N ALA A 268 31.00 -18.36 -4.37
CA ALA A 268 31.10 -19.57 -3.54
C ALA A 268 30.82 -20.84 -4.34
N GLY A 269 29.85 -20.81 -5.26
CA GLY A 269 29.56 -21.91 -6.18
C GLY A 269 30.74 -22.20 -7.13
N VAL A 270 31.33 -21.19 -7.74
CA VAL A 270 32.50 -21.33 -8.61
C VAL A 270 33.69 -21.84 -7.83
N PHE A 271 33.97 -21.27 -6.66
CA PHE A 271 35.07 -21.72 -5.80
C PHE A 271 34.87 -23.16 -5.34
N GLY A 272 33.66 -23.54 -4.91
CA GLY A 272 33.34 -24.91 -4.54
C GLY A 272 33.50 -25.89 -5.69
N PHE A 273 33.11 -25.50 -6.91
CA PHE A 273 33.33 -26.30 -8.13
C PHE A 273 34.82 -26.53 -8.43
N PHE A 274 35.64 -25.48 -8.37
CA PHE A 274 37.07 -25.61 -8.55
C PHE A 274 37.72 -26.44 -7.44
N HIS A 275 37.28 -26.26 -6.19
CA HIS A 275 37.75 -27.08 -5.07
C HIS A 275 37.44 -28.58 -5.31
N TYR A 276 36.20 -28.86 -5.73
CA TYR A 276 35.77 -30.24 -6.04
C TYR A 276 36.61 -30.87 -7.17
N ILE A 277 36.89 -30.12 -8.23
CA ILE A 277 37.72 -30.63 -9.37
C ILE A 277 39.16 -30.85 -8.92
N THR A 278 39.74 -29.97 -8.09
CA THR A 278 41.17 -30.02 -7.74
C THR A 278 41.47 -30.93 -6.56
N LYS A 279 40.55 -31.06 -5.60
CA LYS A 279 40.77 -31.87 -4.39
C LYS A 279 39.95 -33.17 -4.37
N GLY A 280 38.96 -33.27 -5.25
CA GLY A 280 38.00 -34.37 -5.24
C GLY A 280 37.00 -34.30 -4.07
N PRO A 281 36.09 -35.27 -3.98
CA PRO A 281 35.27 -35.43 -2.79
C PRO A 281 36.20 -35.80 -1.62
N ASN A 282 35.96 -35.22 -0.44
CA ASN A 282 36.68 -35.64 0.78
C ASN A 282 36.46 -37.14 0.96
N GLU A 283 37.52 -37.92 0.81
CA GLU A 283 37.49 -39.32 1.20
C GLU A 283 37.32 -39.35 2.71
N VAL A 284 36.23 -39.94 3.18
CA VAL A 284 36.03 -40.17 4.61
C VAL A 284 37.17 -41.06 5.06
N SER A 285 37.92 -40.62 6.08
CA SER A 285 39.02 -41.41 6.57
C SER A 285 38.51 -42.75 7.14
N GLU A 286 39.29 -43.81 7.04
CA GLU A 286 38.85 -45.11 7.61
C GLU A 286 38.52 -45.00 9.11
N SER A 287 39.16 -44.05 9.83
CA SER A 287 38.84 -43.76 11.23
C SER A 287 37.43 -43.16 11.40
N ASP A 288 37.04 -42.22 10.54
CA ASP A 288 35.72 -41.57 10.59
C ASP A 288 34.60 -42.54 10.14
N GLN A 289 34.92 -43.46 9.20
CA GLN A 289 33.98 -44.52 8.81
C GLN A 289 33.75 -45.48 9.97
N ARG A 290 34.77 -45.92 10.69
CA ARG A 290 34.64 -46.77 11.86
C ARG A 290 33.83 -46.12 12.99
N GLU A 291 34.08 -44.84 13.27
CA GLU A 291 33.32 -44.09 14.25
C GLU A 291 31.84 -43.94 13.87
N GLY A 292 31.57 -43.73 12.58
CA GLY A 292 30.21 -43.68 12.04
C GLY A 292 29.48 -45.03 12.14
N ASP A 293 30.17 -46.12 11.86
CA ASP A 293 29.63 -47.49 11.96
C ASP A 293 29.40 -47.92 13.43
N GLU A 294 30.28 -47.53 14.36
CA GLU A 294 30.10 -47.77 15.79
C GLU A 294 28.87 -47.01 16.33
N LEU A 295 28.67 -45.71 15.90
CA LEU A 295 27.52 -44.92 16.29
C LEU A 295 26.21 -45.43 15.67
N ALA A 296 26.26 -46.00 14.45
CA ALA A 296 25.10 -46.58 13.80
C ALA A 296 24.76 -47.98 14.37
N GLY A 297 25.77 -48.79 14.78
CA GLY A 297 25.61 -50.11 15.34
C GLY A 297 25.16 -50.15 16.80
N GLY A 298 25.23 -49.00 17.50
CA GLY A 298 24.84 -48.90 18.92
C GLY A 298 23.35 -48.75 19.24
N LYS A 299 22.47 -48.84 18.22
CA LYS A 299 20.99 -48.77 18.41
C LYS A 299 20.31 -50.10 18.20
N GLY A 300 20.83 -51.14 18.81
CA GLY A 300 20.21 -52.45 18.78
C GLY A 300 20.38 -53.17 20.12
N VAL A 301 19.65 -52.78 21.16
CA VAL A 301 19.14 -53.64 22.24
C VAL A 301 17.85 -53.01 22.78
#